data_00bb1af2c9c2da5694eb0830de7c3bc6
#
_entry.id   00bb1af2c9c2da5694eb0830de7c3bc6
#
_cell.length_a   1.000
_cell.length_b   1.000
_cell.length_c   1.000
_cell.angle_alpha   90.00
_cell.angle_beta   90.00
_cell.angle_gamma   90.00
#
_symmetry.space_group_name_H-M   'P 1'
#
loop_
_entity.id
_entity.type
_entity.pdbx_description
1 polymer ?
#
loop_
_entity_poly.entity_id
_entity_poly.type
_entity_poly.pdbx_seq_one_letter_code
_entity_poly.pdbx_strand_id
1 'polypeptide(L)'
;MDFKTMGSNAAKTDSTSRGTTVGRVLQDDTDFICYQCAHIEETLGYALDRVFKNLDYARRMAGAETVNMHLTMGMKGGRAEMATVAPYQEKRNAKKSPELAYRVTQLREALSNHKSSTFVPIVNITQEADDSLRQMQYARIQEFGLQSSVMRSGDKDLWFSEGLHMDDQGRFYTVEGYGWTDYREVGNVKPKLIGQGSSWFWHQIIMGDTADNIPGLPKISGRLLNRYVPTKTYNAKRKASACGEAKAVAMLKDVNDEREAARRVMEAYEETYGADAVEMLVEQAFLLWIRRTNKLTEVVTYLNSCGLNVAFSSAQIKRLKEYAVKVKEQQALA
;
A
#
# COMPACT_ATOMS: atom_id res chain seq x y z
N MET A 1 9.68 -15.22 -2.13
CA MET A 1 10.49 -14.18 -1.45
C MET A 1 10.95 -14.76 -0.13
N ASP A 2 12.23 -14.86 0.07
CA ASP A 2 12.79 -15.42 1.30
C ASP A 2 13.13 -14.27 2.26
N PHE A 3 12.28 -14.03 3.27
CA PHE A 3 12.44 -12.97 4.27
C PHE A 3 13.40 -13.39 5.41
N LYS A 4 14.49 -14.07 5.07
CA LYS A 4 15.37 -14.74 6.04
C LYS A 4 16.02 -13.86 7.11
N THR A 5 15.83 -12.56 7.13
CA THR A 5 16.40 -11.70 8.20
C THR A 5 15.60 -10.41 8.37
N MET A 6 14.40 -10.50 8.87
CA MET A 6 13.76 -9.35 9.52
C MET A 6 14.29 -9.29 10.96
N GLY A 7 14.82 -8.16 11.33
CA GLY A 7 15.51 -7.75 12.53
C GLY A 7 15.43 -8.64 13.79
N SER A 8 16.43 -8.54 14.64
CA SER A 8 16.68 -9.35 15.83
C SER A 8 15.59 -9.42 16.90
N ASN A 9 14.40 -8.89 16.64
CA ASN A 9 13.20 -8.98 17.48
C ASN A 9 12.06 -9.78 16.82
N ALA A 10 12.32 -10.51 15.72
CA ALA A 10 11.34 -11.44 15.20
C ALA A 10 11.18 -12.58 16.23
N ALA A 11 10.02 -12.67 16.83
CA ALA A 11 9.64 -13.83 17.62
C ALA A 11 9.97 -15.11 16.84
N LYS A 12 10.56 -16.11 17.50
CA LYS A 12 10.91 -17.40 16.89
C LYS A 12 9.71 -17.89 16.07
N THR A 13 9.91 -17.99 14.77
CA THR A 13 8.89 -18.45 13.84
C THR A 13 8.71 -19.95 13.99
N ASP A 14 7.62 -20.33 14.67
CA ASP A 14 7.16 -21.72 14.65
C ASP A 14 6.32 -21.91 13.38
N SER A 15 6.78 -22.76 12.47
CA SER A 15 6.13 -23.06 11.19
C SER A 15 4.98 -24.07 11.33
N THR A 16 4.60 -24.41 12.56
CA THR A 16 3.48 -25.32 12.82
C THR A 16 2.15 -24.58 12.71
N SER A 17 1.11 -25.24 12.21
CA SER A 17 -0.26 -24.73 12.23
C SER A 17 -0.63 -24.27 13.63
N ARG A 18 -0.97 -22.98 13.76
CA ARG A 18 -1.36 -22.42 15.05
C ARG A 18 -2.78 -22.88 15.40
N GLY A 19 -3.01 -23.14 16.68
CA GLY A 19 -4.39 -23.34 17.18
C GLY A 19 -5.26 -22.13 16.81
N THR A 20 -6.54 -22.35 16.56
CA THR A 20 -7.47 -21.28 16.23
C THR A 20 -7.61 -20.30 17.42
N THR A 21 -7.39 -19.02 17.16
CA THR A 21 -7.65 -17.95 18.12
C THR A 21 -9.10 -17.49 17.94
N VAL A 22 -9.89 -17.63 18.99
CA VAL A 22 -11.32 -17.29 18.95
C VAL A 22 -11.51 -15.83 18.52
N GLY A 23 -12.40 -15.62 17.55
CA GLY A 23 -12.71 -14.32 17.01
C GLY A 23 -11.64 -13.71 16.09
N ARG A 24 -10.50 -14.37 15.84
CA ARG A 24 -9.48 -13.85 14.91
C ARG A 24 -9.95 -13.94 13.46
N VAL A 25 -9.73 -12.86 12.70
CA VAL A 25 -10.04 -12.77 11.27
C VAL A 25 -8.74 -12.59 10.47
N LEU A 26 -8.62 -13.31 9.37
CA LEU A 26 -7.61 -13.04 8.34
C LEU A 26 -8.19 -12.03 7.34
N GLN A 27 -7.57 -10.85 7.24
CA GLN A 27 -7.82 -9.88 6.18
C GLN A 27 -6.91 -10.23 5.00
N ASP A 28 -7.48 -10.73 3.93
CA ASP A 28 -6.73 -11.30 2.81
C ASP A 28 -6.86 -10.45 1.54
N ASP A 29 -5.72 -10.09 0.95
CA ASP A 29 -5.65 -9.48 -0.38
C ASP A 29 -5.95 -10.56 -1.44
N THR A 30 -7.22 -10.89 -1.58
CA THR A 30 -7.67 -11.93 -2.50
C THR A 30 -7.56 -11.49 -3.97
N ASP A 31 -7.49 -10.19 -4.25
CA ASP A 31 -7.15 -9.68 -5.59
C ASP A 31 -5.79 -10.21 -6.05
N PHE A 32 -4.79 -10.16 -5.18
CA PHE A 32 -3.46 -10.71 -5.45
C PHE A 32 -3.51 -12.24 -5.68
N ILE A 33 -4.26 -12.96 -4.86
CA ILE A 33 -4.43 -14.43 -5.01
C ILE A 33 -5.14 -14.77 -6.33
N CYS A 34 -6.13 -13.96 -6.76
CA CYS A 34 -6.75 -14.15 -8.08
C CYS A 34 -5.72 -14.08 -9.21
N TYR A 35 -4.78 -13.12 -9.18
CA TYR A 35 -3.71 -13.06 -10.17
C TYR A 35 -2.77 -14.25 -10.12
N GLN A 36 -2.42 -14.74 -8.95
CA GLN A 36 -1.56 -15.92 -8.79
C GLN A 36 -2.23 -17.21 -9.29
N CYS A 37 -3.55 -17.31 -9.18
CA CYS A 37 -4.31 -18.51 -9.54
C CYS A 37 -4.93 -18.45 -10.95
N ALA A 38 -4.87 -17.32 -11.66
CA ALA A 38 -5.51 -17.09 -12.95
C ALA A 38 -4.73 -17.74 -14.12
N HIS A 39 -4.52 -19.05 -14.09
CA HIS A 39 -3.92 -19.76 -15.20
C HIS A 39 -4.93 -19.93 -16.35
N ILE A 40 -4.60 -19.41 -17.53
CA ILE A 40 -5.51 -19.37 -18.68
C ILE A 40 -5.76 -20.76 -19.31
N GLU A 41 -4.84 -21.68 -19.16
CA GLU A 41 -4.93 -23.05 -19.68
C GLU A 41 -5.78 -23.98 -18.81
N GLU A 42 -6.14 -23.54 -17.59
CA GLU A 42 -6.93 -24.31 -16.63
C GLU A 42 -8.41 -23.93 -16.66
N THR A 43 -9.30 -24.80 -16.19
CA THR A 43 -10.71 -24.46 -16.03
C THR A 43 -10.91 -23.44 -14.88
N LEU A 44 -11.99 -22.68 -14.93
CA LEU A 44 -12.35 -21.74 -13.84
C LEU A 44 -12.52 -22.50 -12.51
N GLY A 45 -13.14 -23.69 -12.54
CA GLY A 45 -13.35 -24.51 -11.34
C GLY A 45 -12.02 -24.91 -10.69
N TYR A 46 -11.00 -25.28 -11.49
CA TYR A 46 -9.69 -25.64 -10.97
C TYR A 46 -8.95 -24.41 -10.39
N ALA A 47 -9.07 -23.27 -11.06
CA ALA A 47 -8.50 -22.01 -10.54
C ALA A 47 -9.15 -21.60 -9.21
N LEU A 48 -10.50 -21.72 -9.08
CA LEU A 48 -11.21 -21.48 -7.82
C LEU A 48 -10.78 -22.44 -6.71
N ASP A 49 -10.63 -23.73 -6.99
CA ASP A 49 -10.15 -24.70 -6.01
C ASP A 49 -8.75 -24.31 -5.48
N ARG A 50 -7.87 -23.81 -6.33
CA ARG A 50 -6.55 -23.30 -5.92
C ARG A 50 -6.65 -22.06 -5.04
N VAL A 51 -7.57 -21.11 -5.36
CA VAL A 51 -7.81 -19.96 -4.52
C VAL A 51 -8.25 -20.40 -3.12
N PHE A 52 -9.27 -21.26 -3.01
CA PHE A 52 -9.76 -21.72 -1.71
C PHE A 52 -8.73 -22.55 -0.93
N LYS A 53 -7.91 -23.39 -1.60
CA LYS A 53 -6.81 -24.10 -0.94
C LYS A 53 -5.78 -23.13 -0.37
N ASN A 54 -5.44 -22.08 -1.11
CA ASN A 54 -4.52 -21.04 -0.66
C ASN A 54 -5.09 -20.26 0.55
N LEU A 55 -6.36 -19.86 0.47
CA LEU A 55 -7.04 -19.15 1.54
C LEU A 55 -7.18 -20.00 2.81
N ASP A 56 -7.55 -21.30 2.68
CA ASP A 56 -7.68 -22.19 3.85
C ASP A 56 -6.31 -22.49 4.49
N TYR A 57 -5.27 -22.66 3.67
CA TYR A 57 -3.90 -22.75 4.18
C TYR A 57 -3.53 -21.51 5.01
N ALA A 58 -3.74 -20.32 4.44
CA ALA A 58 -3.42 -19.07 5.11
C ALA A 58 -4.26 -18.86 6.38
N ARG A 59 -5.57 -19.21 6.35
CA ARG A 59 -6.45 -19.17 7.52
C ARG A 59 -5.90 -20.01 8.67
N ARG A 60 -5.50 -21.24 8.39
CA ARG A 60 -4.91 -22.15 9.39
C ARG A 60 -3.58 -21.63 9.93
N MET A 61 -2.71 -21.11 9.05
CA MET A 61 -1.44 -20.51 9.45
C MET A 61 -1.65 -19.26 10.30
N ALA A 62 -2.66 -18.45 9.99
CA ALA A 62 -3.05 -17.30 10.79
C ALA A 62 -3.71 -17.67 12.12
N GLY A 63 -4.13 -18.93 12.31
CA GLY A 63 -4.99 -19.31 13.42
C GLY A 63 -6.31 -18.55 13.42
N ALA A 64 -6.84 -18.21 12.26
CA ALA A 64 -8.05 -17.42 12.10
C ALA A 64 -9.31 -18.31 11.98
N GLU A 65 -10.44 -17.84 12.51
CA GLU A 65 -11.73 -18.49 12.32
C GLU A 65 -12.27 -18.23 10.93
N THR A 66 -12.15 -17.00 10.46
CA THR A 66 -12.70 -16.54 9.19
C THR A 66 -11.66 -15.83 8.32
N VAL A 67 -11.91 -15.78 7.03
CA VAL A 67 -11.17 -15.02 6.03
C VAL A 67 -12.09 -13.99 5.41
N ASN A 68 -11.74 -12.73 5.50
CA ASN A 68 -12.31 -11.67 4.69
C ASN A 68 -11.54 -11.59 3.37
N MET A 69 -12.21 -11.95 2.27
CA MET A 69 -11.67 -11.95 0.92
C MET A 69 -11.89 -10.57 0.29
N HIS A 70 -10.87 -9.69 0.32
CA HIS A 70 -10.99 -8.36 -0.25
C HIS A 70 -10.83 -8.39 -1.77
N LEU A 71 -11.83 -7.86 -2.48
CA LEU A 71 -11.93 -7.88 -3.95
C LEU A 71 -12.25 -6.48 -4.47
N THR A 72 -11.48 -6.01 -5.47
CA THR A 72 -11.77 -4.77 -6.20
C THR A 72 -12.66 -5.08 -7.40
N MET A 73 -13.88 -4.54 -7.41
CA MET A 73 -14.88 -4.75 -8.47
C MET A 73 -15.31 -3.44 -9.18
N GLY A 74 -14.62 -2.32 -8.90
CA GLY A 74 -15.05 -1.04 -9.44
C GLY A 74 -13.98 0.05 -9.40
N MET A 75 -14.35 1.18 -8.82
CA MET A 75 -13.54 2.41 -8.80
C MET A 75 -12.28 2.29 -7.93
N LYS A 76 -11.40 3.28 -8.06
CA LYS A 76 -10.07 3.33 -7.43
C LYS A 76 -9.97 4.29 -6.23
N GLY A 77 -11.06 4.49 -5.50
CA GLY A 77 -11.04 5.33 -4.30
C GLY A 77 -10.77 6.81 -4.55
N GLY A 78 -11.02 7.32 -5.76
CA GLY A 78 -10.76 8.70 -6.18
C GLY A 78 -9.33 8.96 -6.68
N ARG A 79 -8.46 7.92 -6.73
CA ARG A 79 -7.07 8.07 -7.19
C ARG A 79 -6.98 8.46 -8.66
N ALA A 80 -7.83 7.88 -9.51
CA ALA A 80 -7.87 8.23 -10.94
C ALA A 80 -8.26 9.69 -11.19
N GLU A 81 -9.20 10.21 -10.40
CA GLU A 81 -9.65 11.61 -10.47
C GLU A 81 -8.61 12.58 -9.90
N MET A 82 -7.90 12.17 -8.86
CA MET A 82 -6.89 13.01 -8.20
C MET A 82 -5.62 13.16 -9.05
N ALA A 83 -5.21 12.13 -9.76
CA ALA A 83 -3.96 12.08 -10.52
C ALA A 83 -3.96 13.09 -11.68
N THR A 84 -3.06 14.09 -11.63
CA THR A 84 -2.93 15.12 -12.68
C THR A 84 -1.57 15.10 -13.37
N VAL A 85 -0.52 14.66 -12.68
CA VAL A 85 0.84 14.60 -13.23
C VAL A 85 1.01 13.44 -14.20
N ALA A 86 0.44 12.29 -13.88
CA ALA A 86 0.43 11.10 -14.73
C ALA A 86 -0.84 10.28 -14.45
N PRO A 87 -1.45 9.63 -15.47
CA PRO A 87 -2.64 8.82 -15.25
C PRO A 87 -2.36 7.64 -14.30
N TYR A 88 -3.19 7.51 -13.27
CA TYR A 88 -3.06 6.44 -12.26
C TYR A 88 -3.16 5.05 -12.90
N GLN A 89 -2.21 4.16 -12.61
CA GLN A 89 -2.12 2.78 -13.09
C GLN A 89 -2.08 2.57 -14.62
N GLU A 90 -1.79 3.60 -15.44
CA GLU A 90 -1.77 3.50 -16.88
C GLU A 90 -0.83 2.38 -17.39
N LYS A 91 0.40 2.34 -16.87
CA LYS A 91 1.40 1.33 -17.26
C LYS A 91 1.02 -0.10 -16.86
N ARG A 92 0.30 -0.26 -15.75
CA ARG A 92 -0.21 -1.55 -15.28
C ARG A 92 -1.26 -2.10 -16.25
N ASN A 93 -2.15 -1.23 -16.74
CA ASN A 93 -3.21 -1.60 -17.67
C ASN A 93 -2.67 -1.94 -19.07
N ALA A 94 -1.65 -1.23 -19.55
CA ALA A 94 -1.03 -1.47 -20.85
C ALA A 94 -0.28 -2.82 -20.97
N LYS A 95 0.12 -3.44 -19.85
CA LYS A 95 0.91 -4.69 -19.83
C LYS A 95 0.09 -5.95 -19.60
N LYS A 96 -1.21 -5.85 -19.35
CA LYS A 96 -2.05 -7.02 -19.06
C LYS A 96 -2.42 -7.76 -20.33
N SER A 97 -2.21 -9.10 -20.37
CA SER A 97 -2.84 -9.94 -21.35
C SER A 97 -4.37 -9.87 -21.19
N PRO A 98 -5.13 -9.68 -22.28
CA PRO A 98 -6.60 -9.67 -22.24
C PRO A 98 -7.19 -10.96 -21.64
N GLU A 99 -6.60 -12.12 -21.95
CA GLU A 99 -7.04 -13.44 -21.47
C GLU A 99 -6.83 -13.56 -19.97
N LEU A 100 -5.66 -13.12 -19.47
CA LEU A 100 -5.37 -13.11 -18.03
C LEU A 100 -6.33 -12.14 -17.29
N ALA A 101 -6.54 -10.94 -17.85
CA ALA A 101 -7.47 -9.97 -17.26
C ALA A 101 -8.89 -10.54 -17.18
N TYR A 102 -9.36 -11.22 -18.25
CA TYR A 102 -10.67 -11.87 -18.28
C TYR A 102 -10.75 -13.00 -17.22
N ARG A 103 -9.73 -13.84 -17.12
CA ARG A 103 -9.69 -14.91 -16.11
C ARG A 103 -9.74 -14.36 -14.67
N VAL A 104 -8.99 -13.31 -14.38
CA VAL A 104 -9.04 -12.63 -13.08
C VAL A 104 -10.43 -12.07 -12.79
N THR A 105 -11.09 -11.48 -13.78
CA THR A 105 -12.48 -11.00 -13.64
C THR A 105 -13.43 -12.15 -13.31
N GLN A 106 -13.35 -13.27 -14.03
CA GLN A 106 -14.17 -14.46 -13.74
C GLN A 106 -13.98 -14.98 -12.31
N LEU A 107 -12.73 -15.02 -11.82
CA LEU A 107 -12.43 -15.42 -10.44
C LEU A 107 -13.05 -14.45 -9.43
N ARG A 108 -12.90 -13.15 -9.62
CA ARG A 108 -13.49 -12.12 -8.75
C ARG A 108 -15.02 -12.23 -8.70
N GLU A 109 -15.67 -12.39 -9.85
CA GLU A 109 -17.12 -12.56 -9.95
C GLU A 109 -17.60 -13.82 -9.21
N ALA A 110 -16.92 -14.94 -9.41
CA ALA A 110 -17.26 -16.18 -8.73
C ALA A 110 -17.06 -16.07 -7.20
N LEU A 111 -15.97 -15.44 -6.75
CA LEU A 111 -15.67 -15.25 -5.34
C LEU A 111 -16.61 -14.23 -4.70
N SER A 112 -17.00 -13.16 -5.39
CA SER A 112 -17.94 -12.14 -4.88
C SER A 112 -19.31 -12.70 -4.58
N ASN A 113 -19.72 -13.75 -5.29
CA ASN A 113 -20.98 -14.45 -5.11
C ASN A 113 -20.89 -15.65 -4.13
N HIS A 114 -19.70 -15.90 -3.58
CA HIS A 114 -19.49 -17.03 -2.66
C HIS A 114 -20.23 -16.82 -1.34
N LYS A 115 -20.94 -17.85 -0.89
CA LYS A 115 -21.70 -17.83 0.37
C LYS A 115 -21.09 -18.82 1.35
N SER A 116 -20.40 -18.30 2.35
CA SER A 116 -19.78 -19.08 3.43
C SER A 116 -19.62 -18.22 4.68
N SER A 117 -19.73 -18.82 5.84
CA SER A 117 -19.40 -18.17 7.12
C SER A 117 -17.88 -18.12 7.37
N THR A 118 -17.11 -18.95 6.69
CA THR A 118 -15.64 -19.03 6.85
C THR A 118 -14.91 -18.13 5.87
N PHE A 119 -15.36 -18.08 4.61
CA PHE A 119 -14.75 -17.28 3.54
C PHE A 119 -15.73 -16.21 3.11
N VAL A 120 -15.55 -15.00 3.64
CA VAL A 120 -16.50 -13.90 3.50
C VAL A 120 -16.01 -12.92 2.43
N PRO A 121 -16.71 -12.77 1.29
CA PRO A 121 -16.32 -11.80 0.29
C PRO A 121 -16.56 -10.36 0.77
N ILE A 122 -15.55 -9.52 0.63
CA ILE A 122 -15.61 -8.07 0.87
C ILE A 122 -15.45 -7.37 -0.49
N VAL A 123 -16.59 -7.08 -1.09
CA VAL A 123 -16.68 -6.55 -2.46
C VAL A 123 -16.55 -5.02 -2.44
N ASN A 124 -15.53 -4.50 -3.11
CA ASN A 124 -15.22 -3.07 -3.17
C ASN A 124 -15.58 -2.51 -4.55
N ILE A 125 -16.68 -1.75 -4.63
CA ILE A 125 -17.14 -1.12 -5.87
C ILE A 125 -16.69 0.35 -6.00
N THR A 126 -16.39 1.01 -4.90
CA THR A 126 -16.02 2.44 -4.88
C THR A 126 -14.57 2.70 -4.49
N GLN A 127 -13.84 1.71 -4.02
CA GLN A 127 -12.45 1.81 -3.60
C GLN A 127 -11.68 0.55 -3.98
N GLU A 128 -10.36 0.54 -3.78
CA GLU A 128 -9.54 -0.64 -3.97
C GLU A 128 -9.64 -1.60 -2.77
N ALA A 129 -9.33 -2.87 -2.99
CA ALA A 129 -9.30 -3.90 -1.96
C ALA A 129 -8.37 -3.51 -0.80
N ASP A 130 -7.21 -2.89 -1.11
CA ASP A 130 -6.22 -2.45 -0.13
C ASP A 130 -6.78 -1.45 0.88
N ASP A 131 -7.60 -0.49 0.41
CA ASP A 131 -8.27 0.45 1.31
C ASP A 131 -9.19 -0.28 2.30
N SER A 132 -10.04 -1.19 1.81
CA SER A 132 -10.97 -1.92 2.68
C SER A 132 -10.24 -2.87 3.62
N LEU A 133 -9.16 -3.49 3.16
CA LEU A 133 -8.32 -4.37 3.93
C LEU A 133 -7.71 -3.63 5.14
N ARG A 134 -7.11 -2.47 4.90
CA ARG A 134 -6.57 -1.63 5.98
C ARG A 134 -7.66 -1.07 6.89
N GLN A 135 -8.81 -0.65 6.34
CA GLN A 135 -9.95 -0.14 7.12
C GLN A 135 -10.48 -1.20 8.09
N MET A 136 -10.71 -2.42 7.62
CA MET A 136 -11.23 -3.51 8.46
C MET A 136 -10.19 -3.98 9.47
N GLN A 137 -8.91 -4.05 9.08
CA GLN A 137 -7.82 -4.33 10.01
C GLN A 137 -7.79 -3.29 11.13
N TYR A 138 -7.77 -2.00 10.77
CA TYR A 138 -7.71 -0.90 11.73
C TYR A 138 -8.91 -0.90 12.67
N ALA A 139 -10.13 -0.95 12.14
CA ALA A 139 -11.35 -0.95 12.96
C ALA A 139 -11.36 -2.11 13.96
N ARG A 140 -10.97 -3.30 13.50
CA ARG A 140 -10.96 -4.48 14.33
C ARG A 140 -9.91 -4.43 15.44
N ILE A 141 -8.74 -3.88 15.16
CA ILE A 141 -7.70 -3.66 16.18
C ILE A 141 -8.17 -2.67 17.24
N GLN A 142 -8.85 -1.60 16.85
CA GLN A 142 -9.37 -0.61 17.79
C GLN A 142 -10.44 -1.20 18.72
N GLU A 143 -11.25 -2.12 18.24
CA GLU A 143 -12.35 -2.70 19.00
C GLU A 143 -11.93 -3.91 19.86
N PHE A 144 -11.09 -4.79 19.32
CA PHE A 144 -10.77 -6.10 19.90
C PHE A 144 -9.28 -6.33 20.17
N GLY A 145 -8.43 -5.35 19.89
CA GLY A 145 -7.00 -5.43 20.08
C GLY A 145 -6.23 -6.11 18.94
N LEU A 146 -4.90 -5.99 19.00
CA LEU A 146 -3.95 -6.36 17.93
C LEU A 146 -4.12 -7.80 17.42
N GLN A 147 -4.38 -8.74 18.33
CA GLN A 147 -4.45 -10.17 18.02
C GLN A 147 -5.75 -10.60 17.33
N SER A 148 -6.74 -9.71 17.23
CA SER A 148 -8.06 -10.00 16.65
C SER A 148 -8.06 -10.07 15.13
N SER A 149 -7.05 -9.52 14.48
CA SER A 149 -6.98 -9.44 13.03
C SER A 149 -5.54 -9.64 12.54
N VAL A 150 -5.39 -10.37 11.44
CA VAL A 150 -4.12 -10.59 10.75
C VAL A 150 -4.30 -10.15 9.30
N MET A 151 -3.40 -9.33 8.78
CA MET A 151 -3.36 -8.92 7.38
C MET A 151 -2.42 -9.82 6.59
N ARG A 152 -2.86 -10.28 5.41
CA ARG A 152 -2.01 -10.95 4.43
C ARG A 152 -2.11 -10.27 3.08
N SER A 153 -1.01 -9.70 2.62
CA SER A 153 -0.87 -9.20 1.25
C SER A 153 0.58 -9.29 0.81
N GLY A 154 0.78 -9.54 -0.47
CA GLY A 154 2.09 -9.43 -1.12
C GLY A 154 2.39 -8.02 -1.62
N ASP A 155 1.47 -7.07 -1.46
CA ASP A 155 1.66 -5.70 -1.94
C ASP A 155 2.51 -4.88 -0.95
N LYS A 156 3.57 -4.26 -1.50
CA LYS A 156 4.46 -3.36 -0.75
C LYS A 156 3.75 -2.10 -0.23
N ASP A 157 2.65 -1.71 -0.88
CA ASP A 157 1.92 -0.50 -0.50
C ASP A 157 1.16 -0.66 0.82
N LEU A 158 0.97 -1.90 1.27
CA LEU A 158 0.44 -2.21 2.60
C LEU A 158 1.51 -2.28 3.71
N TRP A 159 2.80 -2.15 3.40
CA TRP A 159 3.87 -2.23 4.40
C TRP A 159 3.85 -1.12 5.45
N PHE A 160 3.13 -0.02 5.21
CA PHE A 160 2.93 1.01 6.23
C PHE A 160 1.61 0.87 7.02
N SER A 161 0.82 -0.18 6.73
CA SER A 161 -0.43 -0.44 7.44
C SER A 161 -0.16 -1.03 8.81
N GLU A 162 -0.52 -0.31 9.86
CA GLU A 162 -0.36 -0.74 11.25
C GLU A 162 -1.15 -2.00 11.55
N GLY A 163 -0.56 -2.90 12.34
CA GLY A 163 -1.23 -4.12 12.76
C GLY A 163 -0.37 -5.38 12.67
N LEU A 164 -0.99 -6.52 12.93
CA LEU A 164 -0.37 -7.82 12.80
C LEU A 164 -0.48 -8.30 11.34
N HIS A 165 0.67 -8.63 10.76
CA HIS A 165 0.79 -9.13 9.39
C HIS A 165 1.30 -10.56 9.36
N MET A 166 1.02 -11.25 8.27
CA MET A 166 1.54 -12.58 7.98
C MET A 166 2.05 -12.62 6.54
N ASP A 167 3.25 -13.14 6.34
CA ASP A 167 3.78 -13.38 5.01
C ASP A 167 3.28 -14.71 4.39
N ASP A 168 3.65 -14.96 3.14
CA ASP A 168 3.27 -16.19 2.41
C ASP A 168 3.82 -17.49 3.02
N GLN A 169 4.79 -17.38 3.93
CA GLN A 169 5.35 -18.51 4.68
C GLN A 169 4.68 -18.70 6.05
N GLY A 170 3.66 -17.90 6.36
CA GLY A 170 2.95 -17.96 7.64
C GLY A 170 3.71 -17.33 8.82
N ARG A 171 4.77 -16.55 8.54
CA ARG A 171 5.51 -15.84 9.59
C ARG A 171 4.82 -14.53 9.93
N PHE A 172 4.67 -14.28 11.22
CA PHE A 172 4.04 -13.06 11.71
C PHE A 172 5.06 -11.97 11.96
N TYR A 173 4.65 -10.74 11.69
CA TYR A 173 5.35 -9.53 12.08
C TYR A 173 4.34 -8.42 12.40
N THR A 174 4.74 -7.49 13.26
CA THR A 174 3.90 -6.34 13.63
C THR A 174 4.44 -5.10 12.94
N VAL A 175 3.53 -4.32 12.36
CA VAL A 175 3.82 -3.00 11.80
C VAL A 175 3.26 -1.96 12.75
N GLU A 176 4.12 -1.05 13.22
CA GLU A 176 3.75 0.02 14.14
C GLU A 176 4.64 1.25 13.99
N GLY A 177 4.08 2.42 14.24
CA GLY A 177 4.77 3.70 14.29
C GLY A 177 5.52 4.07 13.01
N TYR A 178 6.63 4.78 13.19
CA TYR A 178 7.46 5.23 12.06
C TYR A 178 8.08 4.05 11.30
N GLY A 179 8.50 3.01 12.01
CA GLY A 179 9.11 1.83 11.40
C GLY A 179 10.50 2.08 10.84
N TRP A 180 10.81 1.45 9.71
CA TRP A 180 12.14 1.49 9.08
C TRP A 180 12.05 1.27 7.57
N THR A 181 13.09 1.70 6.84
CA THR A 181 13.29 1.43 5.42
C THR A 181 14.78 1.16 5.16
N ASP A 182 15.10 0.05 4.49
CA ASP A 182 16.47 -0.39 4.29
C ASP A 182 16.62 -1.23 3.02
N TYR A 183 17.86 -1.32 2.51
CA TYR A 183 18.21 -2.24 1.44
C TYR A 183 18.53 -3.62 1.99
N ARG A 184 17.82 -4.63 1.52
CA ARG A 184 18.08 -6.02 1.89
C ARG A 184 18.26 -6.91 0.69
N GLU A 185 19.17 -7.86 0.82
CA GLU A 185 19.32 -8.94 -0.13
C GLU A 185 18.11 -9.87 -0.04
N VAL A 186 17.44 -10.07 -1.18
CA VAL A 186 16.31 -10.97 -1.31
C VAL A 186 16.69 -12.04 -2.32
N GLY A 187 17.15 -13.19 -1.82
CA GLY A 187 17.73 -14.26 -2.64
C GLY A 187 19.08 -13.84 -3.24
N ASN A 188 19.40 -14.33 -4.45
CA ASN A 188 20.64 -14.04 -5.17
C ASN A 188 20.51 -12.80 -6.10
N VAL A 189 19.65 -11.87 -5.79
CA VAL A 189 19.36 -10.68 -6.61
C VAL A 189 19.93 -9.43 -5.93
N LYS A 190 20.12 -8.37 -6.71
CA LYS A 190 20.53 -7.05 -6.16
C LYS A 190 19.65 -6.66 -4.98
N PRO A 191 20.23 -6.04 -3.94
CA PRO A 191 19.45 -5.57 -2.79
C PRO A 191 18.24 -4.77 -3.22
N LYS A 192 17.09 -5.07 -2.65
CA LYS A 192 15.83 -4.32 -2.84
C LYS A 192 15.59 -3.43 -1.65
N LEU A 193 15.04 -2.24 -1.91
CA LEU A 193 14.48 -1.41 -0.86
C LEU A 193 13.21 -2.06 -0.32
N ILE A 194 13.16 -2.27 0.97
CA ILE A 194 12.01 -2.75 1.72
C ILE A 194 11.82 -1.89 2.97
N GLY A 195 10.62 -1.92 3.54
CA GLY A 195 10.34 -1.10 4.72
C GLY A 195 9.11 -1.57 5.48
N GLN A 196 8.85 -0.90 6.58
CA GLN A 196 7.66 -1.06 7.41
C GLN A 196 7.32 0.27 8.09
N GLY A 197 6.03 0.46 8.40
CA GLY A 197 5.56 1.66 9.06
C GLY A 197 5.54 2.89 8.15
N SER A 198 5.26 4.05 8.73
CA SER A 198 5.13 5.30 7.96
C SER A 198 6.44 5.73 7.28
N SER A 199 7.59 5.22 7.70
CA SER A 199 8.87 5.38 6.98
C SER A 199 8.75 4.97 5.50
N TRP A 200 8.08 3.84 5.20
CA TRP A 200 7.84 3.39 3.83
C TRP A 200 7.02 4.40 3.03
N PHE A 201 5.93 4.92 3.59
CA PHE A 201 5.10 5.95 2.96
C PHE A 201 5.91 7.20 2.60
N TRP A 202 6.73 7.71 3.52
CA TRP A 202 7.56 8.90 3.27
C TRP A 202 8.62 8.68 2.20
N HIS A 203 9.18 7.47 2.11
CA HIS A 203 10.08 7.11 0.99
C HIS A 203 9.33 7.09 -0.34
N GLN A 204 8.12 6.52 -0.38
CA GLN A 204 7.30 6.50 -1.60
C GLN A 204 6.92 7.91 -2.07
N ILE A 205 6.61 8.85 -1.19
CA ILE A 205 6.34 10.25 -1.58
C ILE A 205 7.54 10.87 -2.30
N ILE A 206 8.76 10.53 -1.91
CA ILE A 206 9.97 11.05 -2.58
C ILE A 206 10.22 10.30 -3.89
N MET A 207 10.25 8.96 -3.88
CA MET A 207 10.67 8.17 -5.03
C MET A 207 9.53 7.86 -6.03
N GLY A 208 8.27 8.05 -5.62
CA GLY A 208 7.10 7.64 -6.39
C GLY A 208 6.86 6.13 -6.37
N ASP A 209 5.88 5.70 -7.15
CA ASP A 209 5.59 4.31 -7.45
C ASP A 209 5.43 4.08 -8.96
N THR A 210 6.39 3.38 -9.54
CA THR A 210 6.38 3.11 -10.98
C THR A 210 5.30 2.10 -11.40
N ALA A 211 4.85 1.23 -10.48
CA ALA A 211 3.80 0.25 -10.78
C ALA A 211 2.45 0.95 -10.95
N ASP A 212 2.16 1.93 -10.11
CA ASP A 212 0.93 2.70 -10.15
C ASP A 212 1.05 4.01 -10.93
N ASN A 213 2.20 4.21 -11.58
CA ASN A 213 2.51 5.41 -12.37
C ASN A 213 2.48 6.71 -11.56
N ILE A 214 2.89 6.63 -10.29
CA ILE A 214 3.02 7.76 -9.38
C ILE A 214 4.45 8.29 -9.47
N PRO A 215 4.67 9.51 -9.96
CA PRO A 215 6.04 9.95 -10.32
C PRO A 215 6.93 10.32 -9.13
N GLY A 216 6.37 10.70 -7.97
CA GLY A 216 7.14 11.25 -6.85
C GLY A 216 7.84 12.57 -7.23
N LEU A 217 8.99 12.84 -6.61
CA LEU A 217 9.81 14.01 -6.95
C LEU A 217 10.64 13.74 -8.22
N PRO A 218 10.56 14.60 -9.24
CA PRO A 218 11.33 14.41 -10.47
C PRO A 218 12.85 14.62 -10.25
N LYS A 219 13.21 15.52 -9.32
CA LYS A 219 14.62 15.86 -9.00
C LYS A 219 14.74 16.38 -7.57
N ILE A 220 15.96 16.31 -7.05
CA ILE A 220 16.35 16.91 -5.78
C ILE A 220 17.39 17.99 -6.06
N SER A 221 17.23 19.14 -5.41
CA SER A 221 18.13 20.29 -5.61
C SER A 221 19.56 19.99 -5.13
N GLY A 222 20.53 20.72 -5.68
CA GLY A 222 21.93 20.60 -5.26
C GLY A 222 22.14 20.96 -3.78
N ARG A 223 21.34 21.88 -3.25
CA ARG A 223 21.36 22.29 -1.83
C ARG A 223 20.96 21.12 -0.92
N LEU A 224 19.82 20.48 -1.21
CA LEU A 224 19.33 19.32 -0.44
C LEU A 224 20.24 18.10 -0.60
N LEU A 225 20.81 17.90 -1.80
CA LEU A 225 21.79 16.85 -2.04
C LEU A 225 23.04 17.05 -1.19
N ASN A 226 23.52 18.29 -1.02
CA ASN A 226 24.65 18.56 -0.14
C ASN A 226 24.31 18.33 1.34
N ARG A 227 23.08 18.63 1.73
CA ARG A 227 22.63 18.52 3.12
C ARG A 227 22.35 17.07 3.53
N TYR A 228 21.61 16.32 2.71
CA TYR A 228 21.08 15.01 3.08
C TYR A 228 21.76 13.84 2.35
N VAL A 229 22.44 14.10 1.25
CA VAL A 229 23.16 13.11 0.44
C VAL A 229 24.62 13.54 0.27
N PRO A 230 25.37 13.69 1.36
CA PRO A 230 26.72 14.24 1.30
C PRO A 230 27.64 13.36 0.47
N THR A 231 28.54 13.98 -0.26
CA THR A 231 29.70 13.36 -0.92
C THR A 231 30.93 13.62 -0.10
N LYS A 232 32.04 12.92 -0.38
CA LYS A 232 33.35 13.12 0.32
C LYS A 232 33.79 14.57 0.31
N THR A 233 33.42 15.33 -0.71
CA THR A 233 33.80 16.76 -0.84
C THR A 233 32.53 17.59 -1.02
N TYR A 234 32.36 18.64 -0.20
CA TYR A 234 31.27 19.61 -0.36
C TYR A 234 31.42 20.36 -1.69
N ASN A 235 30.32 20.47 -2.44
CA ASN A 235 30.28 21.20 -3.70
C ASN A 235 29.15 22.23 -3.70
N ALA A 236 29.47 23.49 -3.45
CA ALA A 236 28.52 24.61 -3.44
C ALA A 236 27.79 24.79 -4.78
N LYS A 237 28.35 24.31 -5.89
CA LYS A 237 27.78 24.36 -7.24
C LYS A 237 27.12 23.04 -7.66
N ARG A 238 26.81 22.17 -6.71
CA ARG A 238 26.15 20.88 -6.99
C ARG A 238 24.81 21.12 -7.68
N LYS A 239 24.66 20.55 -8.88
CA LYS A 239 23.42 20.66 -9.65
C LYS A 239 22.33 19.75 -9.08
N ALA A 240 21.07 20.10 -9.34
CA ALA A 240 19.94 19.22 -9.11
C ALA A 240 20.12 17.90 -9.90
N SER A 241 19.64 16.81 -9.34
CA SER A 241 19.75 15.49 -9.94
C SER A 241 18.43 14.75 -9.84
N ALA A 242 18.13 13.92 -10.85
CA ALA A 242 16.94 13.09 -10.86
C ALA A 242 16.77 12.35 -9.53
N CYS A 243 15.55 12.35 -9.00
CA CYS A 243 15.21 11.60 -7.81
C CYS A 243 15.08 10.11 -8.15
N GLY A 244 15.29 9.28 -7.17
CA GLY A 244 15.13 7.83 -7.24
C GLY A 244 15.40 7.22 -5.89
N GLU A 245 15.21 5.93 -5.78
CA GLU A 245 15.25 5.15 -4.56
C GLU A 245 16.46 5.46 -3.65
N ALA A 246 17.68 5.41 -4.19
CA ALA A 246 18.89 5.65 -3.40
C ALA A 246 18.95 7.05 -2.79
N LYS A 247 18.39 8.07 -3.46
CA LYS A 247 18.35 9.43 -2.94
C LYS A 247 17.24 9.61 -1.92
N ALA A 248 16.09 8.97 -2.11
CA ALA A 248 15.03 8.94 -1.11
C ALA A 248 15.55 8.35 0.20
N VAL A 249 16.22 7.19 0.13
CA VAL A 249 16.87 6.55 1.29
C VAL A 249 17.88 7.49 1.96
N ALA A 250 18.74 8.13 1.18
CA ALA A 250 19.76 9.04 1.74
C ALA A 250 19.14 10.30 2.35
N MET A 251 18.06 10.83 1.78
CA MET A 251 17.33 11.99 2.32
C MET A 251 16.66 11.71 3.65
N LEU A 252 16.17 10.49 3.85
CA LEU A 252 15.47 10.06 5.08
C LEU A 252 16.39 9.23 5.99
N LYS A 253 17.69 9.17 5.68
CA LYS A 253 18.66 8.51 6.54
C LYS A 253 18.65 9.17 7.92
N ASP A 254 18.76 8.34 8.95
CA ASP A 254 18.76 8.75 10.37
C ASP A 254 17.47 9.47 10.85
N VAL A 255 16.41 9.45 10.02
CA VAL A 255 15.07 9.89 10.45
C VAL A 255 14.39 8.72 11.17
N ASN A 256 13.83 9.02 12.32
CA ASN A 256 13.16 8.03 13.17
C ASN A 256 11.78 8.50 13.67
N ASP A 257 11.29 9.61 13.14
CA ASP A 257 9.98 10.16 13.45
C ASP A 257 9.32 10.82 12.24
N GLU A 258 8.00 10.89 12.29
CA GLU A 258 7.15 11.38 11.18
C GLU A 258 7.28 12.87 10.94
N ARG A 259 7.55 13.69 11.97
CA ARG A 259 7.65 15.15 11.83
C ARG A 259 8.90 15.54 11.08
N GLU A 260 10.02 14.90 11.40
CA GLU A 260 11.28 15.15 10.68
C GLU A 260 11.21 14.62 9.24
N ALA A 261 10.57 13.46 9.00
CA ALA A 261 10.32 12.97 7.65
C ALA A 261 9.46 13.97 6.85
N ALA A 262 8.34 14.38 7.41
CA ALA A 262 7.42 15.36 6.80
C ALA A 262 8.12 16.67 6.47
N ARG A 263 8.93 17.20 7.39
CA ARG A 263 9.71 18.44 7.21
C ARG A 263 10.69 18.31 6.03
N ARG A 264 11.48 17.22 5.95
CA ARG A 264 12.44 17.01 4.86
C ARG A 264 11.76 16.83 3.51
N VAL A 265 10.64 16.11 3.49
CA VAL A 265 9.85 15.91 2.28
C VAL A 265 9.25 17.22 1.82
N MET A 266 8.62 18.00 2.72
CA MET A 266 8.04 19.31 2.37
C MET A 266 9.12 20.27 1.82
N GLU A 267 10.30 20.36 2.46
CA GLU A 267 11.42 21.16 1.98
C GLU A 267 11.81 20.79 0.54
N ALA A 268 11.79 19.50 0.21
CA ALA A 268 12.10 19.02 -1.14
C ALA A 268 11.01 19.37 -2.17
N TYR A 269 9.76 19.33 -1.77
CA TYR A 269 8.63 19.75 -2.62
C TYR A 269 8.65 21.26 -2.85
N GLU A 270 8.88 22.06 -1.81
CA GLU A 270 9.02 23.52 -1.91
C GLU A 270 10.12 23.96 -2.87
N GLU A 271 11.31 23.33 -2.80
CA GLU A 271 12.40 23.60 -3.73
C GLU A 271 12.14 23.16 -5.17
N THR A 272 11.29 22.16 -5.34
CA THR A 272 10.98 21.62 -6.66
C THR A 272 9.84 22.35 -7.34
N TYR A 273 8.78 22.67 -6.60
CA TYR A 273 7.52 23.14 -7.12
C TYR A 273 7.16 24.58 -6.68
N GLY A 274 7.90 25.16 -5.73
CA GLY A 274 7.64 26.54 -5.25
C GLY A 274 6.22 26.72 -4.72
N ALA A 275 5.44 27.59 -5.33
CA ALA A 275 4.06 27.87 -4.90
C ALA A 275 3.12 26.66 -5.00
N ASP A 276 3.41 25.71 -5.88
CA ASP A 276 2.57 24.53 -6.11
C ASP A 276 2.94 23.35 -5.20
N ALA A 277 3.92 23.53 -4.31
CA ALA A 277 4.49 22.44 -3.49
C ALA A 277 3.43 21.72 -2.65
N VAL A 278 2.53 22.44 -2.02
CA VAL A 278 1.46 21.85 -1.20
C VAL A 278 0.50 21.04 -2.05
N GLU A 279 0.05 21.56 -3.19
CA GLU A 279 -0.87 20.85 -4.08
C GLU A 279 -0.24 19.56 -4.60
N MET A 280 1.03 19.63 -5.01
CA MET A 280 1.77 18.47 -5.52
C MET A 280 2.04 17.42 -4.44
N LEU A 281 2.43 17.84 -3.23
CA LEU A 281 2.61 16.93 -2.11
C LEU A 281 1.30 16.21 -1.74
N VAL A 282 0.20 16.96 -1.65
CA VAL A 282 -1.11 16.40 -1.31
C VAL A 282 -1.61 15.44 -2.39
N GLU A 283 -1.38 15.73 -3.68
CA GLU A 283 -1.69 14.80 -4.77
C GLU A 283 -0.92 13.49 -4.61
N GLN A 284 0.40 13.53 -4.52
CA GLN A 284 1.23 12.32 -4.42
C GLN A 284 0.90 11.53 -3.14
N ALA A 285 0.71 12.22 -2.02
CA ALA A 285 0.32 11.61 -0.77
C ALA A 285 -1.05 10.92 -0.87
N PHE A 286 -2.05 11.55 -1.52
CA PHE A 286 -3.37 10.95 -1.73
C PHE A 286 -3.32 9.68 -2.58
N LEU A 287 -2.49 9.66 -3.62
CA LEU A 287 -2.34 8.51 -4.49
C LEU A 287 -1.69 7.32 -3.79
N LEU A 288 -0.73 7.57 -2.89
CA LEU A 288 0.02 6.56 -2.16
C LEU A 288 -0.66 6.11 -0.86
N TRP A 289 -1.59 6.91 -0.32
CA TRP A 289 -2.20 6.62 0.96
C TRP A 289 -3.26 5.52 0.86
N ILE A 290 -3.00 4.39 1.52
CA ILE A 290 -4.03 3.39 1.78
C ILE A 290 -4.81 3.82 3.02
N ARG A 291 -6.10 4.00 2.92
CA ARG A 291 -6.93 4.62 3.96
C ARG A 291 -7.24 3.67 5.12
N ARG A 292 -7.20 4.17 6.35
CA ARG A 292 -7.67 3.48 7.58
C ARG A 292 -9.16 3.66 7.81
N THR A 293 -9.76 4.64 7.15
CA THR A 293 -11.17 4.97 7.24
C THR A 293 -11.73 5.25 5.85
N ASN A 294 -13.04 5.38 5.74
CA ASN A 294 -13.67 5.76 4.46
C ASN A 294 -13.56 7.26 4.11
N LYS A 295 -12.82 8.06 4.93
CA LYS A 295 -12.69 9.51 4.71
C LYS A 295 -11.62 9.81 3.67
N LEU A 296 -12.00 10.44 2.57
CA LEU A 296 -11.06 10.88 1.53
C LEU A 296 -10.05 11.93 2.04
N THR A 297 -10.38 12.65 3.12
CA THR A 297 -9.53 13.68 3.73
C THR A 297 -8.50 13.12 4.71
N GLU A 298 -8.47 11.81 4.95
CA GLU A 298 -7.63 11.19 5.98
C GLU A 298 -6.15 11.50 5.79
N VAL A 299 -5.64 11.46 4.56
CA VAL A 299 -4.22 11.75 4.28
C VAL A 299 -3.84 13.17 4.68
N VAL A 300 -4.68 14.18 4.41
CA VAL A 300 -4.43 15.55 4.83
C VAL A 300 -4.42 15.66 6.35
N THR A 301 -5.34 14.97 7.03
CA THR A 301 -5.35 14.90 8.50
C THR A 301 -4.05 14.29 9.03
N TYR A 302 -3.57 13.21 8.41
CA TYR A 302 -2.30 12.57 8.77
C TYR A 302 -1.11 13.52 8.54
N LEU A 303 -0.99 14.15 7.36
CA LEU A 303 0.09 15.10 7.05
C LEU A 303 0.13 16.25 8.06
N ASN A 304 -1.02 16.77 8.46
CA ASN A 304 -1.12 17.84 9.46
C ASN A 304 -0.75 17.35 10.87
N SER A 305 -1.05 16.11 11.23
CA SER A 305 -0.58 15.52 12.50
C SER A 305 0.95 15.35 12.56
N CYS A 306 1.59 15.22 11.40
CA CYS A 306 3.06 15.23 11.26
C CYS A 306 3.67 16.65 11.29
N GLY A 307 2.88 17.68 11.55
CA GLY A 307 3.34 19.07 11.71
C GLY A 307 3.37 19.88 10.41
N LEU A 308 2.82 19.37 9.30
CA LEU A 308 2.60 20.17 8.10
C LEU A 308 1.31 21.01 8.27
N ASN A 309 1.23 22.08 7.46
CA ASN A 309 0.02 22.89 7.35
C ASN A 309 -0.48 22.85 5.91
N VAL A 310 -1.12 21.75 5.55
CA VAL A 310 -1.55 21.47 4.19
C VAL A 310 -3.06 21.27 4.10
N ALA A 311 -3.63 21.56 2.93
CA ALA A 311 -5.04 21.35 2.62
C ALA A 311 -5.17 20.98 1.14
N PHE A 312 -6.30 20.37 0.77
CA PHE A 312 -6.66 20.23 -0.64
C PHE A 312 -6.86 21.59 -1.29
N SER A 313 -6.30 21.77 -2.48
CA SER A 313 -6.59 22.93 -3.32
C SER A 313 -8.06 22.93 -3.79
N SER A 314 -8.54 24.07 -4.26
CA SER A 314 -9.89 24.17 -4.85
C SER A 314 -10.08 23.20 -6.02
N ALA A 315 -9.04 22.99 -6.84
CA ALA A 315 -9.06 22.03 -7.94
C ALA A 315 -9.16 20.59 -7.45
N GLN A 316 -8.40 20.21 -6.43
CA GLN A 316 -8.46 18.90 -5.80
C GLN A 316 -9.84 18.64 -5.16
N ILE A 317 -10.40 19.61 -4.45
CA ILE A 317 -11.76 19.51 -3.89
C ILE A 317 -12.80 19.30 -4.99
N LYS A 318 -12.68 19.98 -6.12
CA LYS A 318 -13.58 19.78 -7.27
C LYS A 318 -13.51 18.35 -7.76
N ARG A 319 -12.31 17.80 -7.97
CA ARG A 319 -12.10 16.39 -8.41
C ARG A 319 -12.69 15.38 -7.42
N LEU A 320 -12.52 15.60 -6.12
CA LEU A 320 -13.12 14.73 -5.09
C LEU A 320 -14.66 14.81 -5.08
N LYS A 321 -15.25 15.98 -5.38
CA LYS A 321 -16.71 16.10 -5.55
C LYS A 321 -17.21 15.33 -6.78
N GLU A 322 -16.49 15.41 -7.90
CA GLU A 322 -16.80 14.64 -9.11
C GLU A 322 -16.72 13.13 -8.85
N TYR A 323 -15.70 12.67 -8.13
CA TYR A 323 -15.63 11.29 -7.66
C TYR A 323 -16.82 10.91 -6.77
N ALA A 324 -17.22 11.77 -5.82
CA ALA A 324 -18.36 11.50 -4.94
C ALA A 324 -19.70 11.39 -5.69
N VAL A 325 -19.86 12.09 -6.80
CA VAL A 325 -21.03 11.93 -7.69
C VAL A 325 -21.02 10.54 -8.34
N LYS A 326 -19.89 10.15 -8.93
CA LYS A 326 -19.72 8.81 -9.54
C LYS A 326 -19.96 7.66 -8.54
N VAL A 327 -19.54 7.83 -7.27
CA VAL A 327 -19.81 6.87 -6.19
C VAL A 327 -21.30 6.66 -5.99
N LYS A 328 -22.07 7.76 -5.93
CA LYS A 328 -23.54 7.67 -5.76
C LYS A 328 -24.20 6.99 -6.95
N GLU A 329 -23.78 7.29 -8.16
CA GLU A 329 -24.26 6.64 -9.38
C GLU A 329 -23.97 5.14 -9.37
N GLN A 330 -22.74 4.75 -9.02
CA GLN A 330 -22.35 3.34 -8.92
C GLN A 330 -23.13 2.57 -7.84
N GLN A 331 -23.37 3.20 -6.69
CA GLN A 331 -24.16 2.60 -5.60
C GLN A 331 -25.64 2.45 -5.96
N ALA A 332 -26.17 3.32 -6.81
CA ALA A 332 -27.55 3.21 -7.28
C ALA A 332 -27.77 2.08 -8.31
N LEU A 333 -26.69 1.60 -8.93
CA LEU A 333 -26.69 0.51 -9.91
C LEU A 333 -26.41 -0.88 -9.30
N ALA A 334 -25.87 -0.92 -8.09
CA ALA A 334 -25.50 -2.15 -7.38
C ALA A 334 -26.64 -2.66 -6.48
#